data_ccb920ae6093402e252fdd1ac86924c6
#
_entry.id   ccb920ae6093402e252fdd1ac86924c6
#
_cell.length_a   1.000
_cell.length_b   1.000
_cell.length_c   1.000
_cell.angle_alpha   90.00
_cell.angle_beta   90.00
_cell.angle_gamma   90.00
#
_symmetry.space_group_name_H-M   'P 1'
#
loop_
_entity.id
_entity.type
_entity.pdbx_description
1 polymer ?
#
loop_
_entity_poly.entity_id
_entity_poly.type
_entity_poly.pdbx_seq_one_letter_code
_entity_poly.pdbx_strand_id
1 'polypeptide(L)'
;MFIDLRDGPVVIEPPTESLCVVDDFWFRYVADMGIAGPDGEKGGRYLFLPPGYDGPEPDGYFVHRTPTFTNWAVFRALGGVEAIKQTRVHRLAEAADPPEMAFVNVADKRFNTVHANDISFFEEVDELVQEEPPESLDPERAGQLAAIGIRHGSPFAPDERLRGILDTAARTAAGISRALVYFPREPASFLTEGSSWKQAFVGGSYEFLHDHARLLDARTQFHYFATVITPAMAHAQVGAGSAYAYTAEDGQGRILDGGKHYRLTLPPNPPAKNFWSVDLYDTQTRSLLQTDNPYPSLASLTGTVALEPDGSTVLWFGPTPPAGQETNWIRTVPNKSWFPMLRLYGPLQPWFDGAWMPSELTEV
;
A
#
# COMPACT_ATOMS: atom_id res chain seq x y z
N MET A 1 -7.38 1.49 -11.10
CA MET A 1 -8.64 1.95 -11.71
C MET A 1 -9.81 1.62 -10.81
N PHE A 2 -10.92 2.33 -10.91
CA PHE A 2 -12.18 1.92 -10.28
C PHE A 2 -12.99 1.09 -11.26
N ILE A 3 -13.70 0.08 -10.71
CA ILE A 3 -14.62 -0.80 -11.43
C ILE A 3 -15.99 -0.55 -10.83
N ASP A 4 -16.94 -0.14 -11.66
CA ASP A 4 -18.31 0.13 -11.25
C ASP A 4 -19.23 -1.06 -11.66
N LEU A 5 -19.90 -1.64 -10.69
CA LEU A 5 -20.80 -2.80 -10.86
C LEU A 5 -22.28 -2.41 -10.85
N ARG A 6 -22.65 -1.13 -10.76
CA ARG A 6 -24.06 -0.68 -10.69
C ARG A 6 -24.87 -1.12 -11.91
N ASP A 7 -24.26 -1.18 -13.08
CA ASP A 7 -24.90 -1.62 -14.32
C ASP A 7 -24.78 -3.13 -14.58
N GLY A 8 -24.35 -3.91 -13.59
CA GLY A 8 -24.25 -5.37 -13.66
C GLY A 8 -22.84 -5.93 -13.55
N PRO A 9 -22.70 -7.26 -13.65
CA PRO A 9 -21.44 -7.95 -13.48
C PRO A 9 -20.35 -7.52 -14.47
N VAL A 10 -19.11 -7.45 -13.98
CA VAL A 10 -17.94 -7.10 -14.77
C VAL A 10 -16.96 -8.28 -14.83
N VAL A 11 -16.42 -8.51 -16.03
CA VAL A 11 -15.35 -9.46 -16.28
C VAL A 11 -14.03 -8.72 -16.36
N ILE A 12 -13.01 -9.27 -15.69
CA ILE A 12 -11.63 -8.84 -15.80
C ILE A 12 -10.79 -10.00 -16.32
N GLU A 13 -10.04 -9.75 -17.37
CA GLU A 13 -9.00 -10.66 -17.86
C GLU A 13 -7.65 -9.98 -17.65
N PRO A 14 -6.90 -10.34 -16.59
CA PRO A 14 -5.59 -9.76 -16.34
C PRO A 14 -4.56 -10.25 -17.35
N PRO A 15 -3.48 -9.51 -17.59
CA PRO A 15 -2.39 -10.02 -18.40
C PRO A 15 -1.69 -11.19 -17.70
N THR A 16 -1.08 -12.08 -18.47
CA THR A 16 -0.21 -13.12 -17.93
C THR A 16 1.01 -12.51 -17.23
N GLU A 17 1.64 -13.24 -16.31
CA GLU A 17 2.82 -12.78 -15.56
C GLU A 17 2.58 -11.42 -14.84
N SER A 18 1.43 -11.31 -14.21
CA SER A 18 1.02 -10.09 -13.51
C SER A 18 0.67 -10.36 -12.05
N LEU A 19 0.79 -9.32 -11.25
CA LEU A 19 0.26 -9.24 -9.89
C LEU A 19 -0.89 -8.24 -9.91
N CYS A 20 -2.11 -8.72 -9.77
CA CYS A 20 -3.28 -7.88 -9.79
C CYS A 20 -4.14 -8.15 -8.56
N VAL A 21 -4.79 -7.12 -8.06
CA VAL A 21 -5.64 -7.19 -6.87
C VAL A 21 -6.88 -6.34 -7.06
N VAL A 22 -7.98 -6.79 -6.50
CA VAL A 22 -9.21 -6.04 -6.34
C VAL A 22 -9.53 -5.92 -4.86
N ASP A 23 -9.66 -4.70 -4.38
CA ASP A 23 -10.20 -4.35 -3.08
C ASP A 23 -11.58 -3.70 -3.26
N ASP A 24 -12.46 -3.84 -2.28
CA ASP A 24 -13.74 -3.14 -2.29
C ASP A 24 -13.57 -1.64 -2.01
N PHE A 25 -14.65 -0.88 -2.04
CA PHE A 25 -14.55 0.57 -1.86
C PHE A 25 -14.20 1.00 -0.42
N TRP A 26 -14.22 0.08 0.54
CA TRP A 26 -13.70 0.27 1.89
C TRP A 26 -12.27 -0.24 2.07
N PHE A 27 -11.55 -0.50 0.96
CA PHE A 27 -10.23 -1.11 0.93
C PHE A 27 -10.13 -2.44 1.68
N ARG A 28 -11.16 -3.28 1.57
CA ARG A 28 -11.11 -4.68 2.02
C ARG A 28 -10.82 -5.58 0.82
N TYR A 29 -10.01 -6.58 1.05
CA TYR A 29 -9.64 -7.54 0.02
C TYR A 29 -10.85 -8.27 -0.58
N VAL A 30 -10.88 -8.36 -1.91
CA VAL A 30 -11.86 -9.13 -2.68
C VAL A 30 -11.20 -10.25 -3.45
N ALA A 31 -10.15 -9.97 -4.24
CA ALA A 31 -9.51 -10.99 -5.08
C ALA A 31 -8.08 -10.65 -5.44
N ASP A 32 -7.22 -11.68 -5.47
CA ASP A 32 -5.95 -11.67 -6.19
C ASP A 32 -6.13 -12.30 -7.57
N MET A 33 -5.42 -11.79 -8.58
CA MET A 33 -5.39 -12.29 -9.95
C MET A 33 -3.93 -12.39 -10.44
N GLY A 34 -3.65 -13.31 -11.36
CA GLY A 34 -2.30 -13.54 -11.87
C GLY A 34 -1.45 -14.37 -10.91
N ILE A 35 -0.20 -13.95 -10.63
CA ILE A 35 0.79 -14.70 -9.84
C ILE A 35 0.26 -15.11 -8.45
N ALA A 36 -0.49 -14.25 -7.79
CA ALA A 36 -1.09 -14.51 -6.50
C ALA A 36 -2.53 -15.07 -6.59
N GLY A 37 -3.10 -15.10 -7.79
CA GLY A 37 -4.47 -15.52 -8.03
C GLY A 37 -4.62 -17.02 -8.31
N PRO A 38 -5.86 -17.50 -8.37
CA PRO A 38 -6.16 -18.90 -8.65
C PRO A 38 -5.77 -19.35 -10.07
N ASP A 39 -5.58 -18.44 -11.02
CA ASP A 39 -5.12 -18.71 -12.37
C ASP A 39 -3.62 -19.07 -12.45
N GLY A 40 -2.83 -18.76 -11.42
CA GLY A 40 -1.42 -19.14 -11.32
C GLY A 40 -0.59 -18.70 -12.53
N GLU A 41 -0.68 -17.42 -12.88
CA GLU A 41 0.03 -16.77 -14.00
C GLU A 41 -0.43 -17.19 -15.42
N LYS A 42 -1.36 -18.12 -15.54
CA LYS A 42 -1.79 -18.65 -16.85
C LYS A 42 -2.78 -17.76 -17.57
N GLY A 43 -3.23 -16.71 -16.89
CA GLY A 43 -4.37 -15.91 -17.31
C GLY A 43 -5.70 -16.58 -16.97
N GLY A 44 -6.72 -15.77 -16.76
CA GLY A 44 -8.05 -16.28 -16.40
C GLY A 44 -9.11 -15.21 -16.61
N ARG A 45 -10.36 -15.62 -16.54
CA ARG A 45 -11.50 -14.71 -16.57
C ARG A 45 -12.09 -14.60 -15.17
N TYR A 46 -12.06 -13.42 -14.62
CA TYR A 46 -12.57 -13.12 -13.28
C TYR A 46 -13.89 -12.38 -13.41
N LEU A 47 -14.94 -12.92 -12.78
CA LEU A 47 -16.27 -12.36 -12.80
C LEU A 47 -16.60 -11.73 -11.44
N PHE A 48 -16.80 -10.42 -11.44
CA PHE A 48 -17.18 -9.66 -10.26
C PHE A 48 -18.67 -9.38 -10.30
N LEU A 49 -19.38 -9.88 -9.29
CA LEU A 49 -20.84 -9.76 -9.14
C LEU A 49 -21.15 -8.62 -8.18
N PRO A 50 -22.10 -7.72 -8.55
CA PRO A 50 -22.51 -6.64 -7.66
C PRO A 50 -23.25 -7.15 -6.41
N PRO A 51 -23.36 -6.31 -5.37
CA PRO A 51 -24.20 -6.59 -4.22
C PRO A 51 -25.63 -6.97 -4.63
N GLY A 52 -26.18 -8.04 -4.02
CA GLY A 52 -27.54 -8.48 -4.28
C GLY A 52 -27.78 -9.17 -5.64
N TYR A 53 -26.73 -9.46 -6.39
CA TYR A 53 -26.88 -10.14 -7.69
C TYR A 53 -27.40 -11.57 -7.51
N ASP A 54 -28.52 -11.88 -8.20
CA ASP A 54 -29.20 -13.18 -8.22
C ASP A 54 -29.29 -13.81 -9.63
N GLY A 55 -28.60 -13.18 -10.60
CA GLY A 55 -28.58 -13.67 -11.98
C GLY A 55 -27.63 -14.86 -12.18
N PRO A 56 -27.46 -15.33 -13.44
CA PRO A 56 -26.70 -16.52 -13.76
C PRO A 56 -25.18 -16.30 -13.51
N GLU A 57 -24.53 -17.36 -13.02
CA GLU A 57 -23.09 -17.48 -12.90
C GLU A 57 -22.59 -18.48 -13.95
N PRO A 58 -22.13 -18.02 -15.13
CA PRO A 58 -21.69 -18.92 -16.18
C PRO A 58 -20.39 -19.63 -15.82
N ASP A 59 -20.21 -20.85 -16.33
CA ASP A 59 -18.98 -21.62 -16.16
C ASP A 59 -17.77 -20.96 -16.82
N GLY A 60 -16.57 -21.26 -16.30
CA GLY A 60 -15.29 -20.82 -16.86
C GLY A 60 -14.81 -19.47 -16.37
N TYR A 61 -15.37 -18.98 -15.27
CA TYR A 61 -14.94 -17.78 -14.56
C TYR A 61 -14.52 -18.10 -13.13
N PHE A 62 -13.55 -17.34 -12.63
CA PHE A 62 -13.31 -17.21 -11.19
C PHE A 62 -14.31 -16.17 -10.66
N VAL A 63 -15.31 -16.61 -9.92
CA VAL A 63 -16.45 -15.77 -9.50
C VAL A 63 -16.18 -15.16 -8.14
N HIS A 64 -16.34 -13.83 -8.04
CA HIS A 64 -16.21 -13.06 -6.81
C HIS A 64 -17.45 -12.20 -6.58
N ARG A 65 -18.04 -12.28 -5.39
CA ARG A 65 -19.12 -11.39 -4.96
C ARG A 65 -18.54 -10.23 -4.18
N THR A 66 -18.84 -9.01 -4.62
CA THR A 66 -18.34 -7.82 -3.94
C THR A 66 -19.40 -7.26 -3.00
N PRO A 67 -19.01 -6.72 -1.84
CA PRO A 67 -19.96 -6.06 -0.93
C PRO A 67 -20.26 -4.61 -1.35
N THR A 68 -19.53 -4.05 -2.33
CA THR A 68 -19.69 -2.68 -2.82
C THR A 68 -19.91 -2.65 -4.33
N PHE A 69 -20.59 -1.62 -4.81
CA PHE A 69 -20.77 -1.40 -6.24
C PHE A 69 -19.45 -0.94 -6.89
N THR A 70 -18.76 -0.04 -6.23
CA THR A 70 -17.44 0.43 -6.69
C THR A 70 -16.34 -0.42 -6.05
N ASN A 71 -15.38 -0.85 -6.88
CA ASN A 71 -14.22 -1.59 -6.41
C ASN A 71 -12.96 -0.98 -7.00
N TRP A 72 -11.84 -1.12 -6.31
CA TRP A 72 -10.57 -0.59 -6.74
C TRP A 72 -9.66 -1.72 -7.21
N ALA A 73 -9.16 -1.62 -8.46
CA ALA A 73 -8.29 -2.62 -9.06
C ALA A 73 -6.91 -2.05 -9.37
N VAL A 74 -5.88 -2.79 -9.01
CA VAL A 74 -4.47 -2.52 -9.34
C VAL A 74 -3.93 -3.65 -10.21
N PHE A 75 -3.23 -3.26 -11.26
CA PHE A 75 -2.58 -4.17 -12.18
C PHE A 75 -1.09 -3.86 -12.23
N ARG A 76 -0.26 -4.87 -12.01
CA ARG A 76 1.19 -4.77 -12.09
C ARG A 76 1.71 -5.92 -12.95
N ALA A 77 2.05 -5.66 -14.21
CA ALA A 77 2.60 -6.66 -15.10
C ALA A 77 4.13 -6.60 -15.09
N LEU A 78 4.79 -7.77 -15.05
CA LEU A 78 6.25 -7.87 -15.10
C LEU A 78 6.80 -7.44 -16.47
N GLY A 79 6.03 -7.65 -17.56
CA GLY A 79 6.35 -7.17 -18.89
C GLY A 79 6.15 -5.66 -19.12
N GLY A 80 5.90 -4.88 -18.07
CA GLY A 80 5.75 -3.42 -18.15
C GLY A 80 4.45 -2.96 -18.82
N VAL A 81 4.46 -1.71 -19.33
CA VAL A 81 3.26 -1.03 -19.86
C VAL A 81 2.62 -1.77 -21.03
N GLU A 82 3.42 -2.38 -21.90
CA GLU A 82 2.87 -3.10 -23.07
C GLU A 82 2.13 -4.37 -22.64
N ALA A 83 2.56 -5.04 -21.58
CA ALA A 83 1.83 -6.17 -21.02
C ALA A 83 0.51 -5.73 -20.38
N ILE A 84 0.48 -4.57 -19.69
CA ILE A 84 -0.75 -4.01 -19.11
C ILE A 84 -1.82 -3.76 -20.17
N LYS A 85 -1.45 -3.39 -21.41
CA LYS A 85 -2.39 -3.18 -22.51
C LYS A 85 -3.12 -4.46 -22.96
N GLN A 86 -2.70 -5.63 -22.49
CA GLN A 86 -3.41 -6.90 -22.71
C GLN A 86 -4.60 -7.09 -21.76
N THR A 87 -4.70 -6.29 -20.71
CA THR A 87 -5.85 -6.32 -19.79
C THR A 87 -7.15 -6.05 -20.54
N ARG A 88 -8.18 -6.84 -20.23
CA ARG A 88 -9.54 -6.59 -20.70
C ARG A 88 -10.49 -6.42 -19.52
N VAL A 89 -11.35 -5.42 -19.60
CA VAL A 89 -12.41 -5.18 -18.63
C VAL A 89 -13.67 -4.86 -19.41
N HIS A 90 -14.73 -5.64 -19.20
CA HIS A 90 -15.99 -5.47 -19.92
C HIS A 90 -17.17 -5.97 -19.08
N ARG A 91 -18.39 -5.63 -19.44
CA ARG A 91 -19.60 -6.20 -18.82
C ARG A 91 -19.73 -7.68 -19.19
N LEU A 92 -20.31 -8.50 -18.30
CA LEU A 92 -20.61 -9.89 -18.62
C LEU A 92 -21.53 -10.00 -19.85
N ALA A 93 -22.46 -9.09 -19.99
CA ALA A 93 -23.39 -9.03 -21.14
C ALA A 93 -22.67 -8.80 -22.48
N GLU A 94 -21.46 -8.25 -22.47
CA GLU A 94 -20.63 -7.95 -23.63
C GLU A 94 -19.57 -9.03 -23.91
N ALA A 95 -19.56 -10.12 -23.13
CA ALA A 95 -18.51 -11.13 -23.19
C ALA A 95 -18.36 -11.82 -24.55
N ALA A 96 -19.41 -11.82 -25.41
CA ALA A 96 -19.37 -12.38 -26.75
C ALA A 96 -18.63 -11.47 -27.77
N ASP A 97 -18.65 -10.15 -27.54
CA ASP A 97 -17.99 -9.13 -28.38
C ASP A 97 -17.58 -7.96 -27.47
N PRO A 98 -16.51 -8.13 -26.67
CA PRO A 98 -16.10 -7.12 -25.71
C PRO A 98 -15.56 -5.86 -26.40
N PRO A 99 -15.90 -4.65 -25.87
CA PRO A 99 -15.43 -3.40 -26.44
C PRO A 99 -13.91 -3.26 -26.35
N GLU A 100 -13.36 -2.46 -27.23
CA GLU A 100 -11.91 -2.14 -27.20
C GLU A 100 -11.58 -1.32 -25.95
N MET A 101 -10.50 -1.68 -25.27
CA MET A 101 -10.01 -0.98 -24.07
C MET A 101 -9.33 0.33 -24.44
N ALA A 102 -9.72 1.41 -23.76
CA ALA A 102 -9.04 2.69 -23.81
C ALA A 102 -8.05 2.82 -22.65
N PHE A 103 -6.75 2.99 -22.95
CA PHE A 103 -5.71 3.20 -21.96
C PHE A 103 -5.28 4.65 -21.90
N VAL A 104 -5.37 5.27 -20.72
CA VAL A 104 -4.98 6.66 -20.50
C VAL A 104 -3.67 6.71 -19.72
N ASN A 105 -2.64 7.30 -20.33
CA ASN A 105 -1.39 7.56 -19.63
C ASN A 105 -1.56 8.73 -18.67
N VAL A 106 -1.31 8.50 -17.39
CA VAL A 106 -1.41 9.51 -16.31
C VAL A 106 -0.05 9.73 -15.61
N ALA A 107 1.06 9.25 -16.18
CA ALA A 107 2.38 9.35 -15.56
C ALA A 107 2.82 10.81 -15.29
N ASP A 108 2.41 11.75 -16.14
CA ASP A 108 2.75 13.16 -16.00
C ASP A 108 1.74 13.96 -15.14
N LYS A 109 0.68 13.31 -14.66
CA LYS A 109 -0.32 13.98 -13.83
C LYS A 109 0.11 13.98 -12.37
N ARG A 110 -0.04 15.13 -11.72
CA ARG A 110 0.15 15.23 -10.27
C ARG A 110 -1.12 14.80 -9.56
N PHE A 111 -0.98 13.98 -8.56
CA PHE A 111 -2.05 13.54 -7.67
C PHE A 111 -1.75 13.98 -6.25
N ASN A 112 -2.79 14.39 -5.53
CA ASN A 112 -2.70 14.63 -4.10
C ASN A 112 -2.71 13.27 -3.37
N THR A 113 -1.65 12.98 -2.62
CA THR A 113 -1.54 11.78 -1.79
C THR A 113 -1.83 12.05 -0.31
N VAL A 114 -2.15 13.30 0.03
CA VAL A 114 -2.49 13.70 1.40
C VAL A 114 -3.99 13.50 1.60
N HIS A 115 -4.37 12.73 2.61
CA HIS A 115 -5.76 12.57 3.00
C HIS A 115 -6.35 13.91 3.45
N ALA A 116 -7.65 14.11 3.22
CA ALA A 116 -8.37 15.22 3.79
C ALA A 116 -8.22 15.23 5.33
N ASN A 117 -7.92 16.38 5.91
CA ASN A 117 -7.69 16.53 7.34
C ASN A 117 -8.52 17.67 7.95
N ASP A 118 -9.64 17.95 7.34
CA ASP A 118 -10.64 18.94 7.78
C ASP A 118 -12.04 18.34 7.59
N ILE A 119 -13.07 19.16 7.59
CA ILE A 119 -14.46 18.71 7.43
C ILE A 119 -14.69 17.94 6.13
N SER A 120 -13.92 18.20 5.07
CA SER A 120 -14.07 17.52 3.78
C SER A 120 -13.85 16.00 3.89
N PHE A 121 -13.07 15.52 4.87
CA PHE A 121 -12.94 14.08 5.14
C PHE A 121 -14.30 13.42 5.41
N PHE A 122 -15.16 14.08 6.18
CA PHE A 122 -16.49 13.52 6.50
C PHE A 122 -17.46 13.71 5.34
N GLU A 123 -17.30 14.75 4.53
CA GLU A 123 -18.06 14.96 3.30
C GLU A 123 -17.74 13.83 2.28
N GLU A 124 -16.44 13.50 2.10
CA GLU A 124 -16.02 12.35 1.28
C GLU A 124 -16.55 11.01 1.81
N VAL A 125 -16.55 10.81 3.14
CA VAL A 125 -17.14 9.59 3.75
C VAL A 125 -18.65 9.54 3.51
N ASP A 126 -19.36 10.67 3.59
CA ASP A 126 -20.79 10.72 3.30
C ASP A 126 -21.07 10.34 1.84
N GLU A 127 -20.31 10.87 0.88
CA GLU A 127 -20.43 10.49 -0.54
C GLU A 127 -20.36 8.97 -0.71
N LEU A 128 -19.36 8.32 -0.10
CA LEU A 128 -19.20 6.86 -0.13
C LEU A 128 -20.41 6.12 0.49
N VAL A 129 -20.92 6.62 1.62
CA VAL A 129 -22.07 6.03 2.31
C VAL A 129 -23.35 6.18 1.48
N GLN A 130 -23.48 7.26 0.68
CA GLN A 130 -24.63 7.45 -0.20
C GLN A 130 -24.55 6.57 -1.46
N GLU A 131 -23.34 6.30 -1.97
CA GLU A 131 -23.14 5.53 -3.21
C GLU A 131 -23.23 4.02 -3.01
N GLU A 132 -22.79 3.51 -1.85
CA GLU A 132 -22.63 2.10 -1.59
C GLU A 132 -23.82 1.51 -0.79
N PRO A 133 -24.09 0.19 -0.90
CA PRO A 133 -25.16 -0.44 -0.14
C PRO A 133 -24.97 -0.26 1.37
N PRO A 134 -26.04 0.01 2.14
CA PRO A 134 -25.94 0.11 3.60
C PRO A 134 -25.31 -1.13 4.26
N GLU A 135 -25.56 -2.30 3.69
CA GLU A 135 -25.05 -3.60 4.15
C GLU A 135 -23.54 -3.77 3.89
N SER A 136 -22.94 -2.89 3.10
CA SER A 136 -21.49 -2.92 2.85
C SER A 136 -20.66 -2.57 4.10
N LEU A 137 -21.26 -1.87 5.07
CA LEU A 137 -20.69 -1.61 6.39
C LEU A 137 -21.29 -2.53 7.44
N ASP A 138 -20.47 -2.95 8.40
CA ASP A 138 -21.00 -3.62 9.59
C ASP A 138 -21.86 -2.65 10.42
N PRO A 139 -22.85 -3.16 11.17
CA PRO A 139 -23.78 -2.31 11.92
C PRO A 139 -23.12 -1.37 12.93
N GLU A 140 -21.95 -1.77 13.50
CA GLU A 140 -21.23 -0.96 14.47
C GLU A 140 -20.62 0.28 13.81
N ARG A 141 -19.96 0.13 12.67
CA ARG A 141 -19.42 1.25 11.90
C ARG A 141 -20.51 2.15 11.34
N ALA A 142 -21.57 1.57 10.80
CA ALA A 142 -22.72 2.32 10.34
C ALA A 142 -23.35 3.14 11.49
N GLY A 143 -23.42 2.56 12.70
CA GLY A 143 -23.87 3.24 13.91
C GLY A 143 -22.96 4.38 14.35
N GLN A 144 -21.65 4.21 14.29
CA GLN A 144 -20.67 5.25 14.58
C GLN A 144 -20.80 6.45 13.62
N LEU A 145 -20.94 6.18 12.30
CA LEU A 145 -21.17 7.23 11.29
C LEU A 145 -22.53 7.91 11.51
N ALA A 146 -23.57 7.14 11.79
CA ALA A 146 -24.90 7.67 12.10
C ALA A 146 -24.91 8.59 13.31
N ALA A 147 -24.07 8.33 14.32
CA ALA A 147 -23.97 9.17 15.54
C ALA A 147 -23.44 10.58 15.26
N ILE A 148 -22.70 10.76 14.16
CA ILE A 148 -22.20 12.07 13.71
C ILE A 148 -23.02 12.65 12.55
N GLY A 149 -24.13 11.99 12.16
CA GLY A 149 -25.08 12.48 11.16
C GLY A 149 -24.86 11.94 9.74
N ILE A 150 -23.91 11.02 9.51
CA ILE A 150 -23.68 10.38 8.22
C ILE A 150 -24.54 9.12 8.16
N ARG A 151 -25.54 9.10 7.28
CA ARG A 151 -26.53 8.00 7.13
C ARG A 151 -26.92 7.82 5.68
N HIS A 152 -26.94 6.59 5.21
CA HIS A 152 -27.42 6.29 3.87
C HIS A 152 -28.86 6.82 3.67
N GLY A 153 -29.11 7.45 2.53
CA GLY A 153 -30.40 8.05 2.17
C GLY A 153 -30.75 9.35 2.91
N SER A 154 -29.83 9.94 3.65
CA SER A 154 -30.03 11.20 4.37
C SER A 154 -28.91 12.20 4.09
N PRO A 155 -29.19 13.47 3.82
CA PRO A 155 -28.14 14.47 3.59
C PRO A 155 -27.27 14.67 4.85
N PHE A 156 -25.96 14.72 4.69
CA PHE A 156 -25.03 15.12 5.74
C PHE A 156 -25.04 16.63 5.90
N ALA A 157 -25.71 17.15 6.91
CA ALA A 157 -25.89 18.58 7.15
C ALA A 157 -25.59 18.94 8.62
N PRO A 158 -24.31 18.85 9.07
CA PRO A 158 -23.95 19.18 10.45
C PRO A 158 -24.15 20.68 10.70
N ASP A 159 -24.70 21.02 11.88
CA ASP A 159 -24.75 22.41 12.34
C ASP A 159 -23.34 22.98 12.56
N GLU A 160 -23.24 24.29 12.77
CA GLU A 160 -21.95 24.99 12.94
C GLU A 160 -21.11 24.39 14.10
N ARG A 161 -21.76 24.03 15.21
CA ARG A 161 -21.08 23.42 16.35
C ARG A 161 -20.49 22.06 15.99
N LEU A 162 -21.28 21.17 15.39
CA LEU A 162 -20.84 19.83 14.99
C LEU A 162 -19.76 19.91 13.90
N ARG A 163 -19.92 20.80 12.91
CA ARG A 163 -18.92 21.07 11.88
C ARG A 163 -17.56 21.43 12.49
N GLY A 164 -17.50 22.31 13.47
CA GLY A 164 -16.26 22.67 14.17
C GLY A 164 -15.64 21.51 14.97
N ILE A 165 -16.48 20.64 15.56
CA ILE A 165 -16.02 19.43 16.25
C ILE A 165 -15.41 18.44 15.24
N LEU A 166 -16.07 18.19 14.12
CA LEU A 166 -15.62 17.26 13.10
C LEU A 166 -14.33 17.74 12.41
N ASP A 167 -14.23 19.04 12.12
CA ASP A 167 -13.00 19.64 11.60
C ASP A 167 -11.81 19.41 12.55
N THR A 168 -12.01 19.64 13.84
CA THR A 168 -10.99 19.38 14.86
C THR A 168 -10.66 17.88 14.96
N ALA A 169 -11.67 17.01 14.86
CA ALA A 169 -11.50 15.55 14.91
C ALA A 169 -10.67 15.04 13.72
N ALA A 170 -10.93 15.53 12.49
CA ALA A 170 -10.16 15.15 11.31
C ALA A 170 -8.68 15.53 11.44
N ARG A 171 -8.38 16.77 11.88
CA ARG A 171 -6.99 17.21 12.13
C ARG A 171 -6.29 16.37 13.19
N THR A 172 -6.99 16.07 14.29
CA THR A 172 -6.47 15.24 15.37
C THR A 172 -6.20 13.81 14.87
N ALA A 173 -7.14 13.22 14.14
CA ALA A 173 -7.01 11.88 13.59
C ALA A 173 -5.84 11.77 12.60
N ALA A 174 -5.64 12.77 11.73
CA ALA A 174 -4.50 12.83 10.82
C ALA A 174 -3.15 12.86 11.59
N GLY A 175 -3.08 13.61 12.70
CA GLY A 175 -1.90 13.62 13.58
C GLY A 175 -1.66 12.29 14.28
N ILE A 176 -2.72 11.65 14.79
CA ILE A 176 -2.65 10.33 15.44
C ILE A 176 -2.20 9.27 14.42
N SER A 177 -2.79 9.24 13.24
CA SER A 177 -2.44 8.27 12.20
C SER A 177 -0.97 8.37 11.81
N ARG A 178 -0.44 9.59 11.66
CA ARG A 178 0.98 9.83 11.40
C ARG A 178 1.86 9.34 12.56
N ALA A 179 1.45 9.62 13.81
CA ALA A 179 2.18 9.13 14.97
C ALA A 179 2.21 7.60 15.03
N LEU A 180 1.10 6.92 14.72
CA LEU A 180 1.04 5.47 14.69
C LEU A 180 1.94 4.84 13.61
N VAL A 181 2.12 5.51 12.47
CA VAL A 181 3.04 5.04 11.43
C VAL A 181 4.49 5.13 11.88
N TYR A 182 4.91 6.28 12.39
CA TYR A 182 6.33 6.52 12.64
C TYR A 182 6.75 6.16 14.07
N PHE A 183 5.81 6.17 15.02
CA PHE A 183 6.03 5.88 16.43
C PHE A 183 4.96 4.91 16.97
N PRO A 184 4.83 3.69 16.41
CA PRO A 184 3.83 2.73 16.86
C PRO A 184 4.09 2.33 18.31
N ARG A 185 3.01 2.05 19.06
CA ARG A 185 3.07 1.60 20.45
C ARG A 185 3.11 0.08 20.56
N GLU A 186 2.64 -0.61 19.53
CA GLU A 186 2.56 -2.06 19.49
C GLU A 186 3.96 -2.66 19.31
N PRO A 187 4.48 -3.46 20.26
CA PRO A 187 5.81 -4.07 20.14
C PRO A 187 5.98 -4.92 18.87
N ALA A 188 4.90 -5.60 18.43
CA ALA A 188 4.90 -6.38 17.21
C ALA A 188 5.04 -5.55 15.92
N SER A 189 4.99 -4.22 16.00
CA SER A 189 5.29 -3.34 14.87
C SER A 189 6.78 -3.29 14.54
N PHE A 190 7.65 -3.62 15.48
CA PHE A 190 9.10 -3.58 15.28
C PHE A 190 9.63 -4.93 14.81
N LEU A 191 10.68 -4.92 13.98
CA LEU A 191 11.28 -6.15 13.48
C LEU A 191 11.92 -6.97 14.61
N THR A 192 12.61 -6.27 15.53
CA THR A 192 13.19 -6.85 16.75
C THR A 192 13.09 -5.86 17.89
N GLU A 193 13.22 -6.36 19.12
CA GLU A 193 13.27 -5.50 20.30
C GLU A 193 14.47 -4.53 20.22
N GLY A 194 14.21 -3.26 20.45
CA GLY A 194 15.21 -2.18 20.40
C GLY A 194 15.60 -1.68 19.00
N SER A 195 15.07 -2.27 17.93
CA SER A 195 15.26 -1.75 16.58
C SER A 195 14.35 -0.57 16.29
N SER A 196 14.81 0.39 15.47
CA SER A 196 13.97 1.44 14.90
C SER A 196 13.16 0.96 13.69
N TRP A 197 13.53 -0.19 13.12
CA TRP A 197 12.89 -0.76 11.93
C TRP A 197 11.53 -1.37 12.26
N LYS A 198 10.55 -1.04 11.44
CA LYS A 198 9.14 -1.42 11.59
C LYS A 198 8.66 -2.25 10.41
N GLN A 199 7.76 -3.20 10.65
CA GLN A 199 7.11 -3.98 9.61
C GLN A 199 5.79 -3.34 9.17
N ALA A 200 5.40 -3.55 7.91
CA ALA A 200 4.17 -3.00 7.35
C ALA A 200 2.92 -3.78 7.79
N PHE A 201 3.02 -5.11 7.95
CA PHE A 201 1.89 -5.99 8.25
C PHE A 201 2.01 -6.58 9.66
N VAL A 202 1.65 -5.79 10.64
CA VAL A 202 1.66 -6.21 12.05
C VAL A 202 0.68 -7.37 12.26
N GLY A 203 1.17 -8.45 12.86
CA GLY A 203 0.39 -9.67 13.10
C GLY A 203 0.22 -10.60 11.89
N GLY A 204 0.79 -10.26 10.71
CA GLY A 204 0.74 -11.11 9.51
C GLY A 204 -0.68 -11.33 8.96
N SER A 205 -1.63 -10.49 9.31
CA SER A 205 -3.02 -10.61 8.89
C SER A 205 -3.42 -9.43 8.01
N TYR A 206 -3.92 -9.70 6.80
CA TYR A 206 -4.47 -8.66 5.92
C TYR A 206 -5.75 -8.03 6.48
N GLU A 207 -6.41 -8.68 7.44
CA GLU A 207 -7.55 -8.13 8.18
C GLU A 207 -7.15 -7.49 9.50
N PHE A 208 -5.86 -7.53 9.87
CA PHE A 208 -5.31 -7.07 11.16
C PHE A 208 -5.97 -7.76 12.37
N LEU A 209 -6.31 -9.05 12.21
CA LEU A 209 -6.90 -9.84 13.29
C LEU A 209 -5.80 -10.52 14.10
N HIS A 210 -5.90 -10.44 15.42
CA HIS A 210 -5.08 -11.15 16.39
C HIS A 210 -5.93 -11.50 17.61
N ASP A 211 -5.87 -12.74 18.08
CA ASP A 211 -6.65 -13.23 19.23
C ASP A 211 -8.13 -12.80 19.21
N HIS A 212 -8.78 -12.98 18.06
CA HIS A 212 -10.19 -12.62 17.81
C HIS A 212 -10.50 -11.12 17.89
N ALA A 213 -9.49 -10.26 18.06
CA ALA A 213 -9.62 -8.80 18.04
C ALA A 213 -8.94 -8.19 16.82
N ARG A 214 -9.45 -7.05 16.37
CA ARG A 214 -8.80 -6.28 15.33
C ARG A 214 -7.80 -5.31 15.95
N LEU A 215 -6.54 -5.37 15.51
CA LEU A 215 -5.50 -4.42 15.87
C LEU A 215 -5.76 -3.08 15.17
N LEU A 216 -6.52 -2.20 15.81
CA LEU A 216 -6.98 -0.94 15.19
C LEU A 216 -5.82 0.01 14.88
N ASP A 217 -4.82 0.08 15.76
CA ASP A 217 -3.63 0.91 15.56
C ASP A 217 -2.84 0.40 14.35
N ALA A 218 -2.63 -0.93 14.23
CA ALA A 218 -1.92 -1.54 13.11
C ALA A 218 -2.67 -1.33 11.78
N ARG A 219 -4.00 -1.46 11.77
CA ARG A 219 -4.82 -1.16 10.61
C ARG A 219 -4.71 0.31 10.20
N THR A 220 -4.75 1.23 11.15
CA THR A 220 -4.58 2.67 10.92
C THR A 220 -3.18 2.97 10.39
N GLN A 221 -2.15 2.39 11.00
CA GLN A 221 -0.75 2.47 10.56
C GLN A 221 -0.63 2.08 9.08
N PHE A 222 -1.15 0.91 8.71
CA PHE A 222 -1.06 0.43 7.33
C PHE A 222 -1.80 1.34 6.35
N HIS A 223 -3.10 1.60 6.56
CA HIS A 223 -3.92 2.35 5.61
C HIS A 223 -3.58 3.85 5.55
N TYR A 224 -2.83 4.37 6.51
CA TYR A 224 -2.34 5.74 6.43
C TYR A 224 -1.23 5.88 5.38
N PHE A 225 -0.37 4.90 5.17
CA PHE A 225 0.76 5.00 4.24
C PHE A 225 0.72 4.04 3.05
N ALA A 226 -0.21 3.10 3.00
CA ALA A 226 -0.40 2.16 1.90
C ALA A 226 -1.87 2.06 1.51
N THR A 227 -2.15 1.67 0.26
CA THR A 227 -3.50 1.69 -0.30
C THR A 227 -4.04 0.33 -0.72
N VAL A 228 -3.19 -0.69 -0.88
CA VAL A 228 -3.59 -2.03 -1.33
C VAL A 228 -3.37 -3.03 -0.23
N ILE A 229 -4.33 -3.93 -0.03
CA ILE A 229 -4.19 -5.03 0.91
C ILE A 229 -4.59 -6.35 0.27
N THR A 230 -3.73 -7.36 0.41
CA THR A 230 -4.03 -8.73 -0.02
C THR A 230 -3.44 -9.75 0.96
N PRO A 231 -4.00 -10.97 1.05
CA PRO A 231 -3.37 -12.07 1.78
C PRO A 231 -1.93 -12.32 1.32
N ALA A 232 -1.68 -12.22 0.02
CA ALA A 232 -0.35 -12.45 -0.57
C ALA A 232 0.71 -11.43 -0.11
N MET A 233 0.31 -10.23 0.31
CA MET A 233 1.22 -9.24 0.89
C MET A 233 1.44 -9.44 2.39
N ALA A 234 0.39 -9.84 3.11
CA ALA A 234 0.42 -9.98 4.56
C ALA A 234 1.04 -11.30 5.02
N HIS A 235 0.80 -12.39 4.28
CA HIS A 235 1.37 -13.70 4.59
C HIS A 235 2.74 -13.84 3.93
N ALA A 236 3.75 -13.54 4.71
CA ALA A 236 5.12 -13.72 4.27
C ALA A 236 5.43 -15.21 4.04
N GLN A 237 5.83 -15.55 2.82
CA GLN A 237 6.25 -16.90 2.42
C GLN A 237 7.71 -16.89 2.02
N VAL A 238 8.46 -17.91 2.47
CA VAL A 238 9.86 -18.05 2.09
C VAL A 238 9.99 -18.22 0.56
N GLY A 239 10.73 -17.31 -0.04
CA GLY A 239 11.01 -17.33 -1.48
C GLY A 239 9.89 -16.81 -2.40
N ALA A 240 8.79 -16.29 -1.83
CA ALA A 240 7.67 -15.74 -2.59
C ALA A 240 7.18 -14.40 -2.01
N GLY A 241 6.51 -13.60 -2.84
CA GLY A 241 5.98 -12.29 -2.43
C GLY A 241 7.06 -11.27 -2.11
N SER A 242 6.79 -10.39 -1.16
CA SER A 242 7.70 -9.33 -0.73
C SER A 242 7.63 -9.14 0.78
N ALA A 243 8.77 -8.82 1.40
CA ALA A 243 8.84 -8.34 2.77
C ALA A 243 9.24 -6.86 2.77
N TYR A 244 8.74 -6.14 3.77
CA TYR A 244 8.93 -4.69 3.88
C TYR A 244 9.37 -4.31 5.28
N ALA A 245 10.38 -3.43 5.35
CA ALA A 245 10.76 -2.76 6.58
C ALA A 245 10.99 -1.28 6.34
N TYR A 246 10.60 -0.45 7.29
CA TYR A 246 10.80 0.99 7.20
C TYR A 246 11.17 1.58 8.56
N THR A 247 11.81 2.73 8.55
CA THR A 247 12.07 3.53 9.76
C THR A 247 12.11 5.01 9.40
N ALA A 248 11.63 5.86 10.30
CA ALA A 248 11.76 7.32 10.18
C ALA A 248 12.75 7.89 11.21
N GLU A 249 13.50 7.02 11.89
CA GLU A 249 14.41 7.35 12.98
C GLU A 249 15.80 6.77 12.74
N ASP A 250 16.80 7.44 13.28
CA ASP A 250 18.14 6.89 13.38
C ASP A 250 18.29 5.98 14.61
N GLY A 251 19.45 5.33 14.76
CA GLY A 251 19.76 4.45 15.89
C GLY A 251 19.76 5.12 17.28
N GLN A 252 19.55 6.43 17.35
CA GLN A 252 19.40 7.19 18.59
C GLN A 252 17.93 7.65 18.82
N GLY A 253 16.99 7.19 17.98
CA GLY A 253 15.59 7.56 18.05
C GLY A 253 15.28 9.00 17.60
N ARG A 254 16.18 9.61 16.80
CA ARG A 254 15.96 10.95 16.24
C ARG A 254 15.35 10.83 14.85
N ILE A 255 14.35 11.66 14.56
CA ILE A 255 13.71 11.72 13.24
C ILE A 255 14.75 12.03 12.16
N LEU A 256 14.69 11.31 11.04
CA LEU A 256 15.57 11.52 9.91
C LEU A 256 15.32 12.89 9.27
N ASP A 257 16.38 13.70 9.22
CA ASP A 257 16.36 15.05 8.66
C ASP A 257 17.05 15.05 7.29
N GLY A 258 16.34 15.48 6.26
CA GLY A 258 16.88 15.52 4.90
C GLY A 258 17.99 16.53 4.67
N GLY A 259 18.29 17.41 5.63
CA GLY A 259 19.45 18.31 5.62
C GLY A 259 20.75 17.70 6.14
N LYS A 260 20.67 16.50 6.72
CA LYS A 260 21.79 15.78 7.32
C LYS A 260 22.21 14.60 6.46
N HIS A 261 23.38 14.04 6.78
CA HIS A 261 23.93 12.85 6.14
C HIS A 261 23.76 11.63 7.05
N TYR A 262 23.37 10.51 6.43
CA TYR A 262 23.16 9.23 7.13
C TYR A 262 23.79 8.09 6.36
N ARG A 263 24.11 7.04 7.09
CA ARG A 263 24.62 5.78 6.57
C ARG A 263 23.75 4.62 7.05
N LEU A 264 23.47 3.68 6.14
CA LEU A 264 22.81 2.39 6.39
C LEU A 264 23.71 1.28 5.88
N THR A 265 23.94 0.24 6.67
CA THR A 265 24.66 -0.95 6.22
C THR A 265 23.68 -2.12 6.09
N LEU A 266 23.64 -2.71 4.91
CA LEU A 266 23.02 -3.99 4.68
C LEU A 266 24.09 -5.07 4.80
N PRO A 267 24.01 -6.00 5.77
CA PRO A 267 24.98 -7.09 5.90
C PRO A 267 25.10 -7.93 4.63
N PRO A 268 26.18 -8.70 4.47
CA PRO A 268 26.34 -9.57 3.32
C PRO A 268 25.12 -10.49 3.10
N ASN A 269 24.88 -10.82 1.83
CA ASN A 269 23.83 -11.75 1.41
C ASN A 269 22.43 -11.33 1.88
N PRO A 270 21.90 -10.15 1.50
CA PRO A 270 20.51 -9.80 1.79
C PRO A 270 19.56 -10.93 1.38
N PRO A 271 18.66 -11.38 2.27
CA PRO A 271 17.86 -12.60 2.06
C PRO A 271 16.68 -12.36 1.10
N ALA A 272 16.99 -12.07 -0.15
CA ALA A 272 16.03 -11.87 -1.23
C ALA A 272 16.37 -12.82 -2.39
N LYS A 273 15.44 -13.69 -2.77
CA LYS A 273 15.61 -14.63 -3.89
C LYS A 273 15.81 -13.90 -5.22
N ASN A 274 15.06 -12.82 -5.43
CA ASN A 274 15.07 -12.10 -6.69
C ASN A 274 15.96 -10.86 -6.61
N PHE A 275 15.59 -9.89 -5.79
CA PHE A 275 16.37 -8.66 -5.55
C PHE A 275 15.86 -7.96 -4.28
N TRP A 276 16.62 -6.96 -3.84
CA TRP A 276 16.20 -6.01 -2.81
C TRP A 276 16.24 -4.58 -3.35
N SER A 277 15.48 -3.69 -2.73
CA SER A 277 15.57 -2.24 -2.95
C SER A 277 15.45 -1.47 -1.64
N VAL A 278 16.01 -0.27 -1.64
CA VAL A 278 15.77 0.77 -0.62
C VAL A 278 15.26 1.99 -1.34
N ASP A 279 14.03 2.38 -1.02
CA ASP A 279 13.31 3.49 -1.66
C ASP A 279 13.03 4.58 -0.62
N LEU A 280 13.19 5.86 -0.97
CA LEU A 280 12.94 6.97 -0.06
C LEU A 280 11.56 7.59 -0.26
N TYR A 281 10.89 7.84 0.86
CA TYR A 281 9.56 8.44 0.93
C TYR A 281 9.54 9.69 1.80
N ASP A 282 8.67 10.62 1.46
CA ASP A 282 8.33 11.80 2.26
C ASP A 282 7.38 11.40 3.40
N THR A 283 7.70 11.75 4.64
CA THR A 283 6.89 11.39 5.81
C THR A 283 5.52 12.07 5.84
N GLN A 284 5.32 13.14 5.10
CA GLN A 284 4.06 13.89 5.10
C GLN A 284 3.13 13.47 3.97
N THR A 285 3.65 13.32 2.76
CA THR A 285 2.86 12.92 1.61
C THR A 285 2.81 11.41 1.40
N ARG A 286 3.74 10.65 1.97
CA ARG A 286 3.93 9.18 1.80
C ARG A 286 4.18 8.76 0.36
N SER A 287 4.44 9.72 -0.51
CA SER A 287 4.91 9.50 -1.87
C SER A 287 6.43 9.34 -1.91
N LEU A 288 6.97 8.85 -3.02
CA LEU A 288 8.41 8.87 -3.26
C LEU A 288 8.95 10.29 -3.04
N LEU A 289 10.11 10.39 -2.40
CA LEU A 289 10.73 11.67 -2.08
C LEU A 289 11.04 12.43 -3.36
N GLN A 290 10.48 13.63 -3.49
CA GLN A 290 10.60 14.44 -4.71
C GLN A 290 11.96 15.14 -4.76
N THR A 291 12.82 14.66 -5.62
CA THR A 291 14.14 15.24 -5.94
C THR A 291 14.26 15.42 -7.45
N ASP A 292 15.42 15.83 -7.93
CA ASP A 292 15.75 15.82 -9.37
C ASP A 292 15.90 14.39 -9.95
N ASN A 293 16.06 13.36 -9.09
CA ASN A 293 15.94 11.96 -9.47
C ASN A 293 14.48 11.51 -9.23
N PRO A 294 13.70 11.18 -10.30
CA PRO A 294 12.32 10.73 -10.16
C PRO A 294 12.19 9.37 -9.46
N TYR A 295 13.29 8.63 -9.34
CA TYR A 295 13.35 7.31 -8.71
C TYR A 295 14.38 7.32 -7.56
N PRO A 296 14.05 7.88 -6.38
CA PRO A 296 14.96 7.94 -5.22
C PRO A 296 15.11 6.55 -4.60
N SER A 297 15.81 5.68 -5.30
CA SER A 297 15.91 4.24 -5.01
C SER A 297 17.27 3.69 -5.38
N LEU A 298 17.76 2.72 -4.59
CA LEU A 298 18.86 1.83 -4.94
C LEU A 298 18.36 0.38 -4.87
N ALA A 299 18.70 -0.41 -5.89
CA ALA A 299 18.26 -1.80 -6.00
C ALA A 299 19.38 -2.70 -6.49
N SER A 300 19.46 -3.92 -5.95
CA SER A 300 20.45 -4.91 -6.40
C SER A 300 20.24 -5.36 -7.84
N LEU A 301 19.01 -5.21 -8.35
CA LEU A 301 18.66 -5.58 -9.74
C LEU A 301 19.39 -4.75 -10.79
N THR A 302 19.73 -3.50 -10.48
CA THR A 302 20.38 -2.59 -11.46
C THR A 302 21.84 -2.95 -11.74
N GLY A 303 22.47 -3.75 -10.87
CA GLY A 303 23.89 -4.09 -10.99
C GLY A 303 24.85 -2.91 -10.74
N THR A 304 24.31 -1.75 -10.33
CA THR A 304 25.11 -0.52 -10.11
C THR A 304 25.53 -0.34 -8.66
N VAL A 305 24.93 -1.09 -7.73
CA VAL A 305 25.26 -1.00 -6.29
C VAL A 305 26.65 -1.57 -6.02
N ALA A 306 27.52 -0.78 -5.42
CA ALA A 306 28.87 -1.19 -5.03
C ALA A 306 28.82 -1.97 -3.70
N LEU A 307 29.58 -3.07 -3.65
CA LEU A 307 29.75 -3.88 -2.44
C LEU A 307 31.06 -3.50 -1.72
N GLU A 308 31.05 -3.58 -0.41
CA GLU A 308 32.26 -3.53 0.40
C GLU A 308 33.07 -4.85 0.28
N PRO A 309 34.35 -4.86 0.65
CA PRO A 309 35.20 -6.05 0.57
C PRO A 309 34.68 -7.28 1.32
N ASP A 310 33.86 -7.08 2.36
CA ASP A 310 33.23 -8.16 3.14
C ASP A 310 31.89 -8.64 2.53
N GLY A 311 31.47 -8.04 1.41
CA GLY A 311 30.20 -8.32 0.74
C GLY A 311 29.01 -7.57 1.30
N SER A 312 29.18 -6.70 2.29
CA SER A 312 28.12 -5.80 2.75
C SER A 312 27.87 -4.68 1.74
N THR A 313 26.73 -3.99 1.90
CA THR A 313 26.39 -2.81 1.11
C THR A 313 26.20 -1.63 2.04
N VAL A 314 26.97 -0.57 1.82
CA VAL A 314 26.78 0.70 2.54
C VAL A 314 26.02 1.66 1.66
N LEU A 315 24.87 2.13 2.14
CA LEU A 315 24.03 3.12 1.48
C LEU A 315 24.16 4.46 2.20
N TRP A 316 24.21 5.52 1.41
CA TRP A 316 24.39 6.88 1.89
C TRP A 316 23.18 7.73 1.55
N PHE A 317 22.75 8.57 2.48
CA PHE A 317 21.63 9.48 2.32
C PHE A 317 22.04 10.87 2.74
N GLY A 318 21.63 11.88 2.00
CA GLY A 318 21.95 13.26 2.31
C GLY A 318 21.67 14.19 1.13
N PRO A 319 21.71 15.52 1.33
CA PRO A 319 21.48 16.49 0.24
C PRO A 319 22.57 16.44 -0.85
N THR A 320 23.76 15.96 -0.50
CA THR A 320 24.91 15.77 -1.40
C THR A 320 25.57 14.42 -1.13
N PRO A 321 26.20 13.80 -2.13
CA PRO A 321 26.95 12.57 -1.90
C PRO A 321 28.23 12.83 -1.09
N PRO A 322 28.62 11.94 -0.19
CA PRO A 322 29.97 11.95 0.35
C PRO A 322 31.00 11.66 -0.76
N ALA A 323 32.18 12.23 -0.66
CA ALA A 323 33.21 12.07 -1.68
C ALA A 323 33.54 10.58 -1.92
N GLY A 324 33.44 10.11 -3.16
CA GLY A 324 33.71 8.73 -3.55
C GLY A 324 32.57 7.75 -3.23
N GLN A 325 31.41 8.24 -2.80
CA GLN A 325 30.23 7.40 -2.46
C GLN A 325 29.01 7.67 -3.35
N GLU A 326 29.22 8.27 -4.51
CA GLU A 326 28.16 8.70 -5.42
C GLU A 326 27.31 7.52 -5.93
N THR A 327 27.91 6.33 -6.04
CA THR A 327 27.26 5.12 -6.56
C THR A 327 26.16 4.59 -5.62
N ASN A 328 26.40 4.62 -4.31
CA ASN A 328 25.49 4.10 -3.29
C ASN A 328 24.77 5.22 -2.52
N TRP A 329 24.57 6.38 -3.16
CA TRP A 329 23.94 7.53 -2.53
C TRP A 329 22.54 7.79 -3.08
N ILE A 330 21.62 8.14 -2.18
CA ILE A 330 20.30 8.64 -2.53
C ILE A 330 20.12 10.05 -1.94
N ARG A 331 19.67 10.98 -2.78
CA ARG A 331 19.46 12.37 -2.37
C ARG A 331 18.29 12.51 -1.42
N THR A 332 18.48 13.27 -0.34
CA THR A 332 17.41 13.76 0.55
C THR A 332 17.16 15.24 0.34
N VAL A 333 16.07 15.78 0.92
CA VAL A 333 15.64 17.16 0.73
C VAL A 333 15.73 17.91 2.06
N PRO A 334 16.58 18.96 2.18
CA PRO A 334 16.67 19.77 3.38
C PRO A 334 15.30 20.31 3.84
N ASN A 335 15.11 20.42 5.14
CA ASN A 335 13.86 20.83 5.80
C ASN A 335 12.66 19.88 5.58
N LYS A 336 12.91 18.65 5.15
CA LYS A 336 11.95 17.58 5.10
C LYS A 336 12.42 16.39 5.92
N SER A 337 11.49 15.75 6.61
CA SER A 337 11.73 14.41 7.14
C SER A 337 11.40 13.37 6.05
N TRP A 338 12.05 12.23 6.14
CA TRP A 338 11.94 11.16 5.16
C TRP A 338 12.01 9.80 5.85
N PHE A 339 11.69 8.75 5.12
CA PHE A 339 11.87 7.39 5.60
C PHE A 339 12.33 6.47 4.46
N PRO A 340 13.33 5.60 4.69
CA PRO A 340 13.65 4.51 3.78
C PRO A 340 12.68 3.36 3.99
N MET A 341 12.31 2.70 2.89
CA MET A 341 11.65 1.42 2.89
C MET A 341 12.55 0.38 2.24
N LEU A 342 13.04 -0.56 3.03
CA LEU A 342 13.72 -1.76 2.55
C LEU A 342 12.67 -2.75 2.06
N ARG A 343 12.87 -3.29 0.87
CA ARG A 343 12.03 -4.30 0.25
C ARG A 343 12.87 -5.51 -0.14
N LEU A 344 12.41 -6.69 0.25
CA LEU A 344 13.00 -7.96 -0.16
C LEU A 344 12.00 -8.68 -1.06
N TYR A 345 12.36 -8.91 -2.30
CA TYR A 345 11.51 -9.61 -3.27
C TYR A 345 11.86 -11.10 -3.27
N GLY A 346 10.88 -11.93 -2.89
CA GLY A 346 11.10 -13.33 -2.57
C GLY A 346 11.94 -13.49 -1.30
N PRO A 347 11.47 -13.00 -0.12
CA PRO A 347 12.25 -13.05 1.11
C PRO A 347 12.61 -14.48 1.50
N LEU A 348 13.84 -14.68 1.99
CA LEU A 348 14.38 -15.99 2.37
C LEU A 348 14.37 -16.19 3.89
N GLN A 349 14.58 -17.43 4.33
CA GLN A 349 14.49 -17.85 5.72
C GLN A 349 15.24 -16.95 6.72
N PRO A 350 16.48 -16.44 6.45
CA PRO A 350 17.17 -15.57 7.39
C PRO A 350 16.46 -14.26 7.76
N TRP A 351 15.55 -13.79 6.89
CA TRP A 351 14.67 -12.65 7.22
C TRP A 351 13.65 -13.02 8.30
N PHE A 352 12.99 -14.17 8.13
CA PHE A 352 11.94 -14.62 9.05
C PHE A 352 12.46 -15.04 10.41
N ASP A 353 13.68 -15.58 10.46
CA ASP A 353 14.34 -15.99 11.69
C ASP A 353 15.02 -14.83 12.43
N GLY A 354 15.03 -13.62 11.85
CA GLY A 354 15.76 -12.48 12.39
C GLY A 354 17.29 -12.66 12.35
N ALA A 355 17.79 -13.65 11.60
CA ALA A 355 19.23 -13.91 11.47
C ALA A 355 19.94 -12.89 10.58
N TRP A 356 19.22 -12.20 9.74
CA TRP A 356 19.70 -11.09 8.92
C TRP A 356 18.83 -9.84 9.14
N MET A 357 19.45 -8.75 9.50
CA MET A 357 18.78 -7.47 9.72
C MET A 357 19.63 -6.33 9.17
N PRO A 358 19.01 -5.27 8.61
CA PRO A 358 19.75 -4.04 8.27
C PRO A 358 20.29 -3.40 9.55
N SER A 359 21.37 -2.64 9.44
CA SER A 359 21.81 -1.82 10.57
C SER A 359 20.81 -0.72 10.89
N GLU A 360 20.91 -0.10 12.06
CA GLU A 360 20.28 1.19 12.29
C GLU A 360 20.91 2.27 11.39
N LEU A 361 20.13 3.30 11.02
CA LEU A 361 20.70 4.47 10.36
C LEU A 361 21.55 5.24 11.35
N THR A 362 22.72 5.70 10.88
CA THR A 362 23.65 6.47 11.70
C THR A 362 23.91 7.81 11.02
N GLU A 363 23.70 8.90 11.76
CA GLU A 363 24.10 10.26 11.32
C GLU A 363 25.63 10.34 11.24
N VAL A 364 26.18 10.96 10.19
CA VAL A 364 27.62 11.07 9.90
C VAL A 364 28.04 12.50 9.61
#